data_de091fc31d7753ee7e50ab249642e3b8
#
_entry.id   de091fc31d7753ee7e50ab249642e3b8
#
_cell.length_a   1.000
_cell.length_b   1.000
_cell.length_c   1.000
_cell.angle_alpha   90.00
_cell.angle_beta   90.00
_cell.angle_gamma   90.00
#
_symmetry.space_group_name_H-M   'P 1'
#
loop_
_entity.id
_entity.type
_entity.pdbx_description
1 polymer ?
#
loop_
_entity_poly.entity_id
_entity_poly.type
_entity_poly.pdbx_seq_one_letter_code
_entity_poly.pdbx_strand_id
1 'polypeptide(L)'
;MNAPTFLYFAYGSNMNPERIRHRLPEARAVGRATLHGWRLVERLYADIERAKGGRVNGVLYCVTPTELHRLDAYEGFPKVYDCLRVSVHAELMNVEEVRYRVPAFTYVMTEAARRERNGKRYPEDYRITCAVGARYWKLPNNPFGVLQPTVEKRGWFGRW
;
A
#
# COMPACT_ATOMS: atom_id res chain seq x y z
N MET A 1 10.74 -20.45 -19.65
CA MET A 1 11.20 -19.09 -19.30
C MET A 1 10.15 -18.46 -18.40
N ASN A 2 10.56 -18.00 -17.24
CA ASN A 2 9.64 -17.25 -16.39
C ASN A 2 9.35 -15.89 -17.03
N ALA A 3 8.07 -15.50 -17.05
CA ALA A 3 7.69 -14.18 -17.54
C ALA A 3 8.42 -13.09 -16.73
N PRO A 4 8.80 -11.96 -17.35
CA PRO A 4 9.41 -10.86 -16.61
C PRO A 4 8.47 -10.39 -15.52
N THR A 5 9.03 -10.05 -14.36
CA THR A 5 8.28 -9.55 -13.22
C THR A 5 8.86 -8.22 -12.77
N PHE A 6 8.01 -7.40 -12.12
CA PHE A 6 8.38 -6.13 -11.55
C PHE A 6 8.11 -6.14 -10.06
N LEU A 7 8.85 -5.32 -9.32
CA LEU A 7 8.56 -5.08 -7.91
C LEU A 7 7.68 -3.84 -7.77
N TYR A 8 6.62 -3.98 -7.01
CA TYR A 8 5.66 -2.93 -6.70
C TYR A 8 5.64 -2.66 -5.20
N PHE A 9 5.85 -1.41 -4.80
CA PHE A 9 5.78 -0.97 -3.42
C PHE A 9 4.43 -0.34 -3.12
N ALA A 10 3.65 -0.99 -2.26
CA ALA A 10 2.34 -0.56 -1.81
C ALA A 10 2.42 0.03 -0.40
N TYR A 11 1.89 1.23 -0.21
CA TYR A 11 1.86 1.93 1.08
C TYR A 11 0.45 2.32 1.53
N GLY A 12 -0.57 2.04 0.73
CA GLY A 12 -1.96 2.35 0.99
C GLY A 12 -2.84 1.09 1.02
N SER A 13 -4.00 1.15 0.39
CA SER A 13 -5.00 0.08 0.47
C SER A 13 -4.56 -1.25 -0.16
N ASN A 14 -3.62 -1.23 -1.09
CA ASN A 14 -3.07 -2.45 -1.68
C ASN A 14 -2.16 -3.26 -0.74
N MET A 15 -1.86 -2.74 0.45
CA MET A 15 -1.26 -3.54 1.52
C MET A 15 -2.24 -4.59 2.07
N ASN A 16 -3.53 -4.37 1.89
CA ASN A 16 -4.55 -5.30 2.37
C ASN A 16 -4.56 -6.57 1.51
N PRO A 17 -4.34 -7.76 2.11
CA PRO A 17 -4.22 -9.02 1.37
C PRO A 17 -5.46 -9.38 0.56
N GLU A 18 -6.64 -9.08 1.05
CA GLU A 18 -7.89 -9.35 0.35
C GLU A 18 -8.01 -8.44 -0.87
N ARG A 19 -7.74 -7.15 -0.71
CA ARG A 19 -7.80 -6.19 -1.82
C ARG A 19 -6.78 -6.48 -2.91
N ILE A 20 -5.53 -6.75 -2.55
CA ILE A 20 -4.50 -7.03 -3.55
C ILE A 20 -4.80 -8.32 -4.31
N ARG A 21 -5.28 -9.35 -3.63
CA ARG A 21 -5.67 -10.62 -4.27
C ARG A 21 -6.81 -10.41 -5.27
N HIS A 22 -7.76 -9.55 -4.94
CA HIS A 22 -8.87 -9.23 -5.84
C HIS A 22 -8.43 -8.44 -7.07
N ARG A 23 -7.54 -7.45 -6.88
CA ARG A 23 -7.05 -6.59 -7.96
C ARG A 23 -5.99 -7.26 -8.83
N LEU A 24 -5.07 -7.97 -8.20
CA LEU A 24 -3.89 -8.57 -8.81
C LEU A 24 -3.76 -10.02 -8.34
N PRO A 25 -4.50 -10.94 -8.94
CA PRO A 25 -4.57 -12.33 -8.46
C PRO A 25 -3.26 -13.10 -8.60
N GLU A 26 -2.34 -12.67 -9.48
CA GLU A 26 -1.04 -13.31 -9.68
C GLU A 26 0.09 -12.66 -8.85
N ALA A 27 -0.18 -11.53 -8.20
CA ALA A 27 0.80 -10.84 -7.38
C ALA A 27 1.25 -11.71 -6.20
N ARG A 28 2.55 -11.71 -5.97
CA ARG A 28 3.15 -12.44 -4.85
C ARG A 28 3.82 -11.48 -3.89
N ALA A 29 3.49 -11.60 -2.62
CA ALA A 29 4.14 -10.80 -1.59
C ALA A 29 5.60 -11.22 -1.43
N VAL A 30 6.49 -10.24 -1.46
CA VAL A 30 7.91 -10.41 -1.16
C VAL A 30 8.17 -10.18 0.33
N GLY A 31 7.55 -9.17 0.92
CA GLY A 31 7.66 -8.85 2.33
C GLY A 31 7.44 -7.36 2.61
N ARG A 32 7.75 -6.97 3.84
CA ARG A 32 7.73 -5.56 4.24
C ARG A 32 8.87 -4.80 3.57
N ALA A 33 8.64 -3.53 3.32
CA ALA A 33 9.68 -2.65 2.80
C ALA A 33 9.53 -1.23 3.37
N THR A 34 10.63 -0.48 3.36
CA THR A 34 10.68 0.90 3.83
C THR A 34 11.25 1.80 2.74
N LEU A 35 10.54 2.86 2.43
CA LEU A 35 10.98 3.93 1.55
C LEU A 35 11.49 5.10 2.39
N HIS A 36 12.79 5.35 2.37
CA HIS A 36 13.41 6.46 3.09
C HIS A 36 13.39 7.76 2.28
N GLY A 37 13.32 8.89 2.98
CA GLY A 37 13.28 10.22 2.37
C GLY A 37 11.91 10.66 1.89
N TRP A 38 10.87 9.97 2.34
CA TRP A 38 9.48 10.24 2.03
C TRP A 38 8.61 10.18 3.28
N ARG A 39 7.45 10.81 3.23
CA ARG A 39 6.41 10.71 4.26
C ARG A 39 5.04 10.43 3.66
N LEU A 40 4.20 9.74 4.41
CA LEU A 40 2.80 9.49 4.08
C LEU A 40 1.99 10.77 4.29
N VAL A 41 1.08 11.07 3.38
CA VAL A 41 0.17 12.22 3.44
C VAL A 41 -1.25 11.79 3.16
N GLU A 42 -2.18 12.29 3.97
CA GLU A 42 -3.62 12.07 3.79
C GLU A 42 -4.18 13.10 2.80
N ARG A 43 -4.63 12.64 1.63
CA ARG A 43 -5.23 13.45 0.58
C ARG A 43 -6.41 12.73 -0.06
N LEU A 44 -7.50 12.56 0.67
CA LEU A 44 -8.64 11.72 0.32
C LEU A 44 -8.24 10.23 0.25
N TYR A 45 -7.13 9.93 -0.37
CA TYR A 45 -6.45 8.62 -0.38
C TYR A 45 -5.00 8.81 0.04
N ALA A 46 -4.28 7.71 0.25
CA ALA A 46 -2.89 7.77 0.63
C ALA A 46 -2.03 8.32 -0.53
N ASP A 47 -1.18 9.26 -0.19
CA ASP A 47 -0.13 9.80 -1.05
C ASP A 47 1.18 9.87 -0.27
N ILE A 48 2.28 10.00 -0.96
CA ILE A 48 3.59 10.22 -0.36
C ILE A 48 4.27 11.44 -0.99
N GLU A 49 5.09 12.10 -0.19
CA GLU A 49 5.89 13.21 -0.67
C GLU A 49 7.30 13.18 -0.08
N ARG A 50 8.22 13.87 -0.73
CA ARG A 50 9.60 13.96 -0.24
C ARG A 50 9.64 14.61 1.14
N ALA A 51 10.40 14.00 2.06
CA ALA A 51 10.61 14.50 3.41
C ALA A 51 11.96 14.02 3.93
N LYS A 52 12.86 14.96 4.16
CA LYS A 52 14.20 14.66 4.72
C LYS A 52 14.06 13.96 6.07
N GLY A 53 14.71 12.80 6.20
CA GLY A 53 14.61 11.98 7.42
C GLY A 53 13.30 11.20 7.56
N GLY A 54 12.36 11.36 6.63
CA GLY A 54 11.11 10.62 6.61
C GLY A 54 11.28 9.17 6.21
N ARG A 55 10.26 8.39 6.49
CA ARG A 55 10.15 7.00 6.05
C ARG A 55 8.70 6.62 5.83
N VAL A 56 8.44 5.82 4.82
CA VAL A 56 7.15 5.21 4.54
C VAL A 56 7.33 3.70 4.60
N ASN A 57 6.58 3.06 5.47
CA ASN A 57 6.55 1.60 5.57
C ASN A 57 5.44 1.06 4.67
N GLY A 58 5.69 -0.06 4.04
CA GLY A 58 4.75 -0.67 3.14
C GLY A 58 5.09 -2.12 2.85
N VAL A 59 4.53 -2.62 1.76
CA VAL A 59 4.65 -4.01 1.32
C VAL A 59 5.17 -4.05 -0.11
N LEU A 60 6.10 -4.96 -0.34
CA LEU A 60 6.66 -5.20 -1.66
C LEU A 60 6.02 -6.44 -2.28
N TYR A 61 5.53 -6.28 -3.49
CA TYR A 61 4.95 -7.36 -4.29
C TYR A 61 5.74 -7.57 -5.58
N CYS A 62 5.80 -8.82 -6.00
CA CYS A 62 6.23 -9.20 -7.34
C CYS A 62 4.99 -9.29 -8.22
N VAL A 63 4.97 -8.51 -9.30
CA VAL A 63 3.83 -8.38 -10.22
C VAL A 63 4.25 -8.65 -11.66
N THR A 64 3.32 -9.16 -12.46
CA THR A 64 3.53 -9.35 -13.90
C THR A 64 3.33 -8.04 -14.67
N PRO A 65 3.81 -7.92 -15.93
CA PRO A 65 3.54 -6.76 -16.77
C PRO A 65 2.03 -6.47 -16.93
N THR A 66 1.22 -7.51 -17.05
CA THR A 66 -0.25 -7.39 -17.15
C THR A 66 -0.84 -6.80 -15.88
N GLU A 67 -0.35 -7.23 -14.71
CA GLU A 67 -0.81 -6.70 -13.43
C GLU A 67 -0.34 -5.27 -13.19
N LEU A 68 0.86 -4.91 -13.62
CA LEU A 68 1.32 -3.53 -13.56
C LEU A 68 0.40 -2.62 -14.39
N HIS A 69 -0.01 -3.06 -15.56
CA HIS A 69 -0.98 -2.35 -16.39
C HIS A 69 -2.37 -2.23 -15.72
N ARG A 70 -2.80 -3.27 -15.00
CA ARG A 70 -4.04 -3.19 -14.19
C ARG A 70 -3.91 -2.19 -13.04
N LEU A 71 -2.75 -2.13 -12.38
CA LEU A 71 -2.48 -1.12 -11.36
C LEU A 71 -2.62 0.29 -11.91
N ASP A 72 -2.06 0.57 -13.08
CA ASP A 72 -2.19 1.86 -13.75
C ASP A 72 -3.66 2.28 -13.87
N ALA A 73 -4.53 1.36 -14.25
CA ALA A 73 -5.97 1.63 -14.36
C ALA A 73 -6.61 1.89 -12.97
N TYR A 74 -6.31 1.08 -11.97
CA TYR A 74 -6.83 1.26 -10.61
C TYR A 74 -6.39 2.57 -9.98
N GLU A 75 -5.16 3.01 -10.24
CA GLU A 75 -4.59 4.25 -9.71
C GLU A 75 -5.00 5.49 -10.53
N GLY A 76 -5.66 5.31 -11.65
CA GLY A 76 -6.01 6.41 -12.55
C GLY A 76 -4.80 7.08 -13.18
N PHE A 77 -3.76 6.28 -13.46
CA PHE A 77 -2.56 6.74 -14.16
C PHE A 77 -2.91 7.16 -15.61
N PRO A 78 -2.38 8.25 -16.13
CA PRO A 78 -1.45 9.21 -15.51
C PRO A 78 -2.13 10.45 -14.90
N LYS A 79 -3.46 10.47 -14.77
CA LYS A 79 -4.21 11.68 -14.34
C LYS A 79 -4.19 11.90 -12.84
N VAL A 80 -4.43 10.84 -12.07
CA VAL A 80 -4.54 10.91 -10.60
C VAL A 80 -3.21 10.60 -9.95
N TYR A 81 -2.58 9.50 -10.34
CA TYR A 81 -1.27 9.09 -9.87
C TYR A 81 -0.28 8.96 -11.02
N ASP A 82 0.95 9.36 -10.75
CA ASP A 82 2.13 9.03 -11.53
C ASP A 82 2.76 7.75 -11.00
N CYS A 83 3.37 6.98 -11.90
CA CYS A 83 4.15 5.80 -11.55
C CYS A 83 5.64 6.17 -11.48
N LEU A 84 6.24 6.03 -10.31
CA LEU A 84 7.65 6.34 -10.08
C LEU A 84 8.47 5.09 -9.81
N ARG A 85 9.72 5.13 -10.23
CA ARG A 85 10.72 4.16 -9.80
C ARG A 85 11.44 4.70 -8.56
N VAL A 86 11.40 3.91 -7.49
CA VAL A 86 12.01 4.24 -6.19
C VAL A 86 12.94 3.11 -5.75
N SER A 87 13.78 3.41 -4.78
CA SER A 87 14.62 2.41 -4.13
C SER A 87 14.14 2.19 -2.70
N VAL A 88 13.72 0.97 -2.39
CA VAL A 88 13.21 0.58 -1.08
C VAL A 88 14.15 -0.38 -0.37
N HIS A 89 14.10 -0.38 0.96
CA HIS A 89 14.76 -1.39 1.76
C HIS A 89 13.76 -2.50 2.07
N ALA A 90 13.96 -3.67 1.47
CA ALA A 90 13.08 -4.81 1.59
C ALA A 90 13.52 -5.74 2.71
N GLU A 91 12.56 -6.23 3.51
CA GLU A 91 12.72 -7.33 4.43
C GLU A 91 12.12 -8.58 3.79
N LEU A 92 12.93 -9.59 3.51
CA LEU A 92 12.43 -10.82 2.90
C LEU A 92 11.69 -11.69 3.93
N MET A 93 10.56 -12.26 3.51
CA MET A 93 9.64 -13.01 4.40
C MET A 93 10.26 -14.21 5.13
N ASN A 94 11.32 -14.80 4.63
CA ASN A 94 11.89 -16.03 5.17
C ASN A 94 13.38 -15.91 5.57
N VAL A 95 13.87 -14.68 5.69
CA VAL A 95 15.28 -14.42 6.02
C VAL A 95 15.33 -13.39 7.14
N GLU A 96 15.70 -13.82 8.33
CA GLU A 96 15.85 -12.93 9.47
C GLU A 96 16.98 -11.90 9.19
N GLU A 97 16.67 -10.62 9.46
CA GLU A 97 17.61 -9.48 9.52
C GLU A 97 18.30 -9.07 8.22
N VAL A 98 18.03 -9.66 7.07
CA VAL A 98 18.64 -9.21 5.83
C VAL A 98 17.75 -8.18 5.14
N ARG A 99 18.25 -6.96 5.06
CA ARG A 99 17.60 -5.87 4.34
C ARG A 99 18.30 -5.64 3.01
N TYR A 100 17.55 -5.74 1.94
CA TYR A 100 18.05 -5.48 0.60
C TYR A 100 17.51 -4.16 0.08
N ARG A 101 18.39 -3.37 -0.51
CA ARG A 101 17.98 -2.19 -1.26
C ARG A 101 17.66 -2.62 -2.69
N VAL A 102 16.39 -2.45 -3.08
CA VAL A 102 15.89 -2.89 -4.38
C VAL A 102 15.10 -1.79 -5.08
N PRO A 103 15.16 -1.73 -6.42
CA PRO A 103 14.29 -0.84 -7.18
C PRO A 103 12.87 -1.39 -7.22
N ALA A 104 11.88 -0.52 -7.10
CA ALA A 104 10.47 -0.86 -7.19
C ALA A 104 9.69 0.27 -7.84
N PHE A 105 8.53 -0.06 -8.41
CA PHE A 105 7.55 0.93 -8.83
C PHE A 105 6.63 1.28 -7.68
N THR A 106 6.23 2.54 -7.60
CA THR A 106 5.19 3.01 -6.68
C THR A 106 4.41 4.15 -7.32
N TYR A 107 3.26 4.48 -6.74
CA TYR A 107 2.39 5.53 -7.27
C TYR A 107 2.40 6.74 -6.34
N VAL A 108 2.47 7.92 -6.92
CA VAL A 108 2.36 9.19 -6.20
C VAL A 108 1.34 10.07 -6.90
N MET A 109 0.57 10.84 -6.14
CA MET A 109 -0.40 11.73 -6.75
C MET A 109 0.27 12.77 -7.64
N THR A 110 -0.38 13.05 -8.77
CA THR A 110 -0.02 14.16 -9.65
C THR A 110 -0.21 15.49 -8.92
N GLU A 111 0.43 16.54 -9.39
CA GLU A 111 0.26 17.87 -8.81
C GLU A 111 -1.21 18.34 -8.86
N ALA A 112 -1.91 18.05 -9.96
CA ALA A 112 -3.33 18.36 -10.09
C ALA A 112 -4.19 17.63 -9.04
N ALA A 113 -3.96 16.33 -8.83
CA ALA A 113 -4.66 15.55 -7.82
C ALA A 113 -4.35 16.04 -6.40
N ARG A 114 -3.11 16.41 -6.12
CA ARG A 114 -2.71 17.01 -4.83
C ARG A 114 -3.43 18.31 -4.53
N ARG A 115 -3.52 19.22 -5.51
CA ARG A 115 -4.23 20.49 -5.35
C ARG A 115 -5.71 20.27 -5.04
N GLU A 116 -6.37 19.35 -5.72
CA GLU A 116 -7.77 19.00 -5.52
C GLU A 116 -8.04 18.35 -4.16
N ARG A 117 -7.12 17.51 -3.69
CA ARG A 117 -7.33 16.60 -2.55
C ARG A 117 -6.61 17.02 -1.27
N ASN A 118 -5.80 18.06 -1.32
CA ASN A 118 -5.07 18.52 -0.15
C ASN A 118 -6.01 18.88 1.00
N GLY A 119 -5.70 18.39 2.21
CA GLY A 119 -6.52 18.57 3.39
C GLY A 119 -7.77 17.70 3.48
N LYS A 120 -8.07 16.88 2.49
CA LYS A 120 -9.19 15.94 2.52
C LYS A 120 -8.81 14.67 3.28
N ARG A 121 -9.69 14.26 4.19
CA ARG A 121 -9.49 13.06 5.00
C ARG A 121 -9.82 11.79 4.21
N TYR A 122 -9.25 10.67 4.68
CA TYR A 122 -9.62 9.35 4.17
C TYR A 122 -11.12 9.09 4.39
N PRO A 123 -11.83 8.54 3.39
CA PRO A 123 -13.09 7.83 3.64
C PRO A 123 -12.84 6.72 4.67
N GLU A 124 -13.77 6.50 5.57
CA GLU A 124 -13.55 5.58 6.70
C GLU A 124 -13.32 4.12 6.25
N ASP A 125 -14.04 3.66 5.25
CA ASP A 125 -13.84 2.34 4.65
C ASP A 125 -12.44 2.18 4.01
N TYR A 126 -11.94 3.22 3.36
CA TYR A 126 -10.59 3.24 2.82
C TYR A 126 -9.53 3.20 3.93
N ARG A 127 -9.70 4.03 4.96
CA ARG A 127 -8.81 4.06 6.12
C ARG A 127 -8.73 2.68 6.79
N ILE A 128 -9.87 2.05 7.03
CA ILE A 128 -9.94 0.71 7.62
C ILE A 128 -9.23 -0.31 6.74
N THR A 129 -9.44 -0.28 5.43
CA THR A 129 -8.76 -1.19 4.49
C THR A 129 -7.24 -1.06 4.59
N CYS A 130 -6.72 0.15 4.63
CA CYS A 130 -5.29 0.41 4.82
C CYS A 130 -4.80 -0.04 6.20
N ALA A 131 -5.56 0.25 7.25
CA ALA A 131 -5.21 -0.12 8.63
C ALA A 131 -5.15 -1.64 8.82
N VAL A 132 -6.08 -2.39 8.23
CA VAL A 132 -6.07 -3.86 8.22
C VAL A 132 -4.82 -4.39 7.52
N GLY A 133 -4.46 -3.83 6.37
CA GLY A 133 -3.25 -4.20 5.65
C GLY A 133 -1.98 -3.94 6.47
N ALA A 134 -1.86 -2.75 7.05
CA ALA A 134 -0.73 -2.39 7.90
C ALA A 134 -0.60 -3.32 9.13
N ARG A 135 -1.73 -3.67 9.76
CA ARG A 135 -1.77 -4.62 10.88
C ARG A 135 -1.38 -6.02 10.45
N TYR A 136 -1.90 -6.51 9.35
CA TYR A 136 -1.57 -7.83 8.82
C TYR A 136 -0.07 -8.00 8.62
N TRP A 137 0.58 -7.00 8.06
CA TRP A 137 2.02 -6.99 7.82
C TRP A 137 2.85 -6.58 9.04
N LYS A 138 2.21 -6.27 10.17
CA LYS A 138 2.87 -5.82 11.41
C LYS A 138 3.79 -4.62 11.17
N LEU A 139 3.31 -3.66 10.41
CA LEU A 139 4.06 -2.43 10.18
C LEU A 139 4.16 -1.61 11.46
N PRO A 140 5.32 -0.99 11.75
CA PRO A 140 5.47 -0.17 12.94
C PRO A 140 4.55 1.06 12.88
N ASN A 141 3.95 1.41 14.02
CA ASN A 141 3.14 2.61 14.17
C ASN A 141 2.08 2.76 13.06
N ASN A 142 1.10 1.85 13.02
CA ASN A 142 0.07 1.86 11.99
C ASN A 142 -0.42 3.30 11.67
N PRO A 143 -0.01 3.89 10.53
CA PRO A 143 -0.28 5.29 10.23
C PRO A 143 -1.75 5.57 9.88
N PHE A 144 -2.55 4.52 9.72
CA PHE A 144 -3.99 4.62 9.42
C PHE A 144 -4.84 4.53 10.70
N GLY A 145 -4.21 4.49 11.86
CA GLY A 145 -4.84 4.49 13.16
C GLY A 145 -5.17 3.11 13.70
N VAL A 146 -5.68 3.12 14.91
CA VAL A 146 -6.06 1.89 15.61
C VAL A 146 -7.37 1.37 15.04
N LEU A 147 -7.40 0.08 14.73
CA LEU A 147 -8.65 -0.63 14.49
C LEU A 147 -9.33 -0.80 15.85
N GLN A 148 -10.45 -0.14 16.04
CA GLN A 148 -11.30 -0.46 17.19
C GLN A 148 -11.71 -1.93 17.06
N PRO A 149 -11.74 -2.70 18.19
CA PRO A 149 -12.34 -4.02 18.16
C PRO A 149 -13.75 -3.82 17.60
N THR A 150 -14.06 -4.47 16.52
CA THR A 150 -15.46 -4.64 16.12
C THR A 150 -16.12 -5.29 17.31
N VAL A 151 -16.96 -4.54 18.00
CA VAL A 151 -17.99 -5.16 18.83
C VAL A 151 -18.77 -5.98 17.80
N GLU A 152 -18.47 -7.28 17.75
CA GLU A 152 -19.36 -8.19 17.06
C GLU A 152 -20.72 -7.87 17.65
N LYS A 153 -21.59 -7.27 16.86
CA LYS A 153 -22.99 -7.31 17.14
C LYS A 153 -23.28 -8.80 17.22
N ARG A 154 -23.31 -9.31 18.45
CA ARG A 154 -23.69 -10.69 18.71
C ARG A 154 -24.93 -10.90 17.91
N GLY A 155 -24.78 -11.67 16.85
CA GLY A 155 -25.84 -11.98 15.95
C GLY A 155 -27.01 -12.48 16.80
N TRP A 156 -28.13 -12.00 16.50
CA TRP A 156 -29.39 -12.53 16.91
C TRP A 156 -29.36 -14.05 16.81
N PHE A 157 -29.05 -14.70 17.93
CA PHE A 157 -29.51 -16.06 18.09
C PHE A 157 -31.01 -15.95 18.27
N GLY A 158 -31.71 -16.26 17.19
CA GLY A 158 -33.15 -16.36 17.20
C GLY A 158 -33.57 -17.23 18.37
N ARG A 159 -34.45 -16.68 19.17
CA ARG A 159 -35.20 -17.48 20.14
C ARG A 159 -35.99 -18.53 19.39
N TRP A 160 -35.81 -19.74 19.79
CA TRP A 160 -36.76 -20.82 19.55
C TRP A 160 -38.02 -20.65 20.39
#